data_5dc2d008a5b033432e4b7724fde75fb2
#
_entry.id   5dc2d008a5b033432e4b7724fde75fb2
#
_cell.length_a   1.000
_cell.length_b   1.000
_cell.length_c   1.000
_cell.angle_alpha   90.00
_cell.angle_beta   90.00
_cell.angle_gamma   90.00
#
_symmetry.space_group_name_H-M   'P 1'
#
loop_
_entity.id
_entity.type
_entity.pdbx_description
1 polymer ?
#
loop_
_entity_poly.entity_id
_entity_poly.type
_entity_poly.pdbx_seq_one_letter_code
_entity_poly.pdbx_strand_id
1 'polypeptide(L)'
;MDVKEHYLRLKGSDKDYKFHSMVDRNIRYLIDAIGNKDITAYTSSDGARFRDYLLQKGLVPSSIKRAFASLRPMINLMIQEHGLDIKNPLANTFMPDGQNTSKRQPIPLPAIRYIQSLCVDIDDEIRWLVALVSDTGMRLAEACGLERSDVVLDGPIPHIIIRPNECRSLKTRASERKVPLVGASLWAATQAFSVPYRNEETFLFPRYTKKGKCNANSASAALNKWLRNYVEEGVVIHSFRHSMRDRLRSVECPSDIVHQAGGWSRSSVGEQYGSGYPLSVLHKWLKMIE
;
A
#
# COMPACT_ATOMS: atom_id res chain seq x y z
N MET A 1 -17.12 25.67 18.09
CA MET A 1 -17.13 25.22 16.68
C MET A 1 -16.51 23.84 16.60
N ASP A 2 -17.08 22.91 15.86
CA ASP A 2 -16.50 21.57 15.71
C ASP A 2 -15.35 21.60 14.70
N VAL A 3 -14.12 21.52 15.23
CA VAL A 3 -12.87 21.51 14.45
C VAL A 3 -12.85 20.38 13.41
N LYS A 4 -13.37 19.20 13.79
CA LYS A 4 -13.45 18.03 12.92
C LYS A 4 -14.36 18.28 11.72
N GLU A 5 -15.60 18.74 11.97
CA GLU A 5 -16.58 18.98 10.92
C GLU A 5 -16.07 20.03 9.93
N HIS A 6 -15.51 21.12 10.46
CA HIS A 6 -14.92 22.16 9.62
C HIS A 6 -13.78 21.64 8.75
N TYR A 7 -12.85 20.88 9.33
CA TYR A 7 -11.73 20.28 8.59
C TYR A 7 -12.21 19.30 7.52
N LEU A 8 -13.15 18.41 7.87
CA LEU A 8 -13.66 17.41 6.92
C LEU A 8 -14.44 18.04 5.77
N ARG A 9 -15.15 19.12 6.02
CA ARG A 9 -15.83 19.88 4.96
C ARG A 9 -14.85 20.45 3.93
N LEU A 10 -13.70 20.98 4.37
CA LEU A 10 -12.72 21.64 3.49
C LEU A 10 -11.70 20.69 2.88
N LYS A 11 -11.33 19.65 3.59
CA LYS A 11 -10.22 18.74 3.23
C LYS A 11 -10.59 17.27 3.13
N GLY A 12 -11.85 16.91 3.44
CA GLY A 12 -12.30 15.53 3.51
C GLY A 12 -13.34 15.15 2.44
N SER A 13 -13.89 16.11 1.68
CA SER A 13 -14.99 15.87 0.76
C SER A 13 -14.67 14.87 -0.35
N ASP A 14 -13.41 14.80 -0.77
CA ASP A 14 -12.88 13.90 -1.80
C ASP A 14 -12.14 12.67 -1.23
N LYS A 15 -12.16 12.49 0.09
CA LYS A 15 -11.42 11.42 0.77
C LYS A 15 -12.28 10.19 1.05
N ASP A 16 -11.64 9.04 1.09
CA ASP A 16 -12.27 7.76 1.36
C ASP A 16 -12.65 7.58 2.85
N TYR A 17 -13.48 6.58 3.14
CA TYR A 17 -13.88 6.21 4.50
C TYR A 17 -12.68 5.97 5.44
N LYS A 18 -11.55 5.47 4.93
CA LYS A 18 -10.35 5.19 5.77
C LYS A 18 -9.74 6.48 6.29
N PHE A 19 -9.76 7.55 5.48
CA PHE A 19 -9.31 8.87 5.90
C PHE A 19 -10.21 9.40 7.03
N HIS A 20 -11.53 9.36 6.86
CA HIS A 20 -12.47 9.80 7.87
C HIS A 20 -12.32 9.00 9.17
N SER A 21 -12.25 7.68 9.09
CA SER A 21 -12.04 6.80 10.26
C SER A 21 -10.70 7.05 10.98
N MET A 22 -9.64 7.39 10.23
CA MET A 22 -8.35 7.78 10.82
C MET A 22 -8.45 9.11 11.56
N VAL A 23 -9.11 10.10 10.99
CA VAL A 23 -9.37 11.40 11.63
C VAL A 23 -10.15 11.20 12.93
N ASP A 24 -11.26 10.47 12.88
CA ASP A 24 -12.10 10.17 14.04
C ASP A 24 -11.32 9.50 15.18
N ARG A 25 -10.54 8.49 14.84
CA ARG A 25 -9.71 7.78 15.80
C ARG A 25 -8.68 8.70 16.46
N ASN A 26 -7.98 9.52 15.67
CA ASN A 26 -6.92 10.38 16.19
C ASN A 26 -7.48 11.51 17.07
N ILE A 27 -8.63 12.07 16.70
CA ILE A 27 -9.35 13.04 17.54
C ILE A 27 -9.81 12.40 18.85
N ARG A 28 -10.37 11.19 18.79
CA ARG A 28 -10.77 10.46 20.00
C ARG A 28 -9.57 10.26 20.93
N TYR A 29 -8.44 9.82 20.40
CA TYR A 29 -7.21 9.67 21.20
C TYR A 29 -6.76 10.99 21.83
N LEU A 30 -6.89 12.12 21.11
CA LEU A 30 -6.59 13.44 21.66
C LEU A 30 -7.51 13.80 22.82
N ILE A 31 -8.82 13.64 22.62
CA ILE A 31 -9.84 13.94 23.64
C ILE A 31 -9.67 13.03 24.87
N ASP A 32 -9.43 11.74 24.67
CA ASP A 32 -9.19 10.78 25.76
C ASP A 32 -7.95 11.15 26.58
N ALA A 33 -6.91 11.71 25.95
CA ALA A 33 -5.66 12.05 26.59
C ALA A 33 -5.72 13.35 27.40
N ILE A 34 -6.37 14.38 26.85
CA ILE A 34 -6.24 15.76 27.37
C ILE A 34 -7.58 16.50 27.51
N GLY A 35 -8.70 15.80 27.26
CA GLY A 35 -10.05 16.37 27.32
C GLY A 35 -10.45 17.14 26.05
N ASN A 36 -11.76 17.34 25.90
CA ASN A 36 -12.32 18.20 24.86
C ASN A 36 -12.35 19.64 25.38
N LYS A 37 -11.46 20.47 24.86
CA LYS A 37 -11.30 21.87 25.25
C LYS A 37 -11.53 22.79 24.05
N ASP A 38 -11.74 24.09 24.32
CA ASP A 38 -11.59 25.09 23.26
C ASP A 38 -10.18 25.04 22.68
N ILE A 39 -10.05 25.31 21.37
CA ILE A 39 -8.76 25.20 20.66
C ILE A 39 -7.71 26.15 21.25
N THR A 40 -8.14 27.29 21.79
CA THR A 40 -7.26 28.31 22.42
C THR A 40 -6.78 27.88 23.80
N ALA A 41 -7.42 26.88 24.43
CA ALA A 41 -7.08 26.39 25.76
C ALA A 41 -6.06 25.24 25.75
N TYR A 42 -5.70 24.73 24.57
CA TYR A 42 -4.62 23.74 24.47
C TYR A 42 -3.25 24.39 24.50
N THR A 43 -2.34 23.76 25.22
CA THR A 43 -0.96 24.21 25.41
C THR A 43 0.06 23.21 24.87
N SER A 44 1.32 23.62 24.77
CA SER A 44 2.40 22.70 24.38
C SER A 44 2.57 21.52 25.35
N SER A 45 2.22 21.70 26.64
CA SER A 45 2.23 20.60 27.62
C SER A 45 1.16 19.56 27.30
N ASP A 46 0.02 19.96 26.73
CA ASP A 46 -1.00 19.02 26.27
C ASP A 46 -0.48 18.15 25.11
N GLY A 47 0.36 18.71 24.24
CA GLY A 47 1.04 17.93 23.19
C GLY A 47 1.94 16.82 23.78
N ALA A 48 2.69 17.13 24.85
CA ALA A 48 3.51 16.14 25.53
C ALA A 48 2.63 15.05 26.21
N ARG A 49 1.56 15.45 26.92
CA ARG A 49 0.60 14.53 27.54
C ARG A 49 -0.07 13.60 26.51
N PHE A 50 -0.44 14.13 25.36
CA PHE A 50 -1.00 13.32 24.27
C PHE A 50 -0.01 12.29 23.73
N ARG A 51 1.26 12.67 23.52
CA ARG A 51 2.33 11.73 23.15
C ARG A 51 2.46 10.61 24.20
N ASP A 52 2.55 10.98 25.48
CA ASP A 52 2.76 10.02 26.58
C ASP A 52 1.58 9.06 26.72
N TYR A 53 0.35 9.54 26.54
CA TYR A 53 -0.85 8.72 26.47
C TYR A 53 -0.78 7.68 25.32
N LEU A 54 -0.31 8.08 24.13
CA LEU A 54 -0.18 7.16 23.00
C LEU A 54 0.92 6.11 23.24
N LEU A 55 2.03 6.50 23.94
CA LEU A 55 3.07 5.57 24.36
C LEU A 55 2.52 4.56 25.38
N GLN A 56 1.76 5.00 26.38
CA GLN A 56 1.11 4.13 27.37
C GLN A 56 0.11 3.15 26.74
N LYS A 57 -0.54 3.56 25.63
CA LYS A 57 -1.38 2.64 24.82
C LYS A 57 -0.55 1.63 24.00
N GLY A 58 0.75 1.64 24.09
CA GLY A 58 1.63 0.71 23.37
C GLY A 58 1.84 1.06 21.88
N LEU A 59 1.53 2.29 21.44
CA LEU A 59 1.77 2.68 20.06
C LEU A 59 3.26 2.91 19.82
N VAL A 60 3.76 2.36 18.71
CA VAL A 60 5.14 2.60 18.28
C VAL A 60 5.36 4.05 17.84
N PRO A 61 6.57 4.62 17.99
CA PRO A 61 6.85 6.02 17.67
C PRO A 61 6.44 6.46 16.27
N SER A 62 6.57 5.60 15.26
CA SER A 62 6.13 5.90 13.90
C SER A 62 4.60 6.07 13.79
N SER A 63 3.81 5.35 14.57
CA SER A 63 2.36 5.50 14.64
C SER A 63 1.95 6.77 15.37
N ILE A 64 2.70 7.13 16.42
CA ILE A 64 2.51 8.39 17.14
C ILE A 64 2.81 9.58 16.23
N LYS A 65 3.95 9.56 15.51
CA LYS A 65 4.30 10.59 14.52
C LYS A 65 3.18 10.77 13.47
N ARG A 66 2.53 9.68 13.03
CA ARG A 66 1.38 9.74 12.10
C ARG A 66 0.12 10.35 12.72
N ALA A 67 -0.18 10.05 13.99
CA ALA A 67 -1.31 10.66 14.69
C ALA A 67 -1.14 12.18 14.77
N PHE A 68 0.05 12.64 15.16
CA PHE A 68 0.37 14.08 15.18
C PHE A 68 0.33 14.71 13.79
N ALA A 69 0.87 14.02 12.77
CA ALA A 69 0.83 14.50 11.38
C ALA A 69 -0.60 14.60 10.83
N SER A 70 -1.55 13.83 11.36
CA SER A 70 -2.96 13.93 11.03
C SER A 70 -3.65 15.10 11.72
N LEU A 71 -3.32 15.40 12.98
CA LEU A 71 -4.00 16.41 13.79
C LEU A 71 -3.44 17.83 13.57
N ARG A 72 -2.12 17.98 13.36
CA ARG A 72 -1.48 19.29 13.17
C ARG A 72 -2.10 20.13 12.05
N PRO A 73 -2.38 19.58 10.85
CA PRO A 73 -3.04 20.34 9.78
C PRO A 73 -4.46 20.80 10.14
N MET A 74 -5.17 20.05 10.97
CA MET A 74 -6.52 20.44 11.41
C MET A 74 -6.46 21.67 12.32
N ILE A 75 -5.57 21.64 13.31
CA ILE A 75 -5.36 22.75 14.22
C ILE A 75 -4.82 23.97 13.45
N ASN A 76 -3.86 23.80 12.56
CA ASN A 76 -3.32 24.90 11.74
C ASN A 76 -4.41 25.54 10.86
N LEU A 77 -5.29 24.75 10.27
CA LEU A 77 -6.40 25.27 9.48
C LEU A 77 -7.31 26.13 10.33
N MET A 78 -7.65 25.69 11.56
CA MET A 78 -8.51 26.48 12.46
C MET A 78 -7.83 27.78 12.90
N ILE A 79 -6.53 27.74 13.19
CA ILE A 79 -5.75 28.95 13.52
C ILE A 79 -5.81 29.96 12.38
N GLN A 80 -5.62 29.49 11.14
CA GLN A 80 -5.63 30.34 9.94
C GLN A 80 -7.02 30.89 9.61
N GLU A 81 -8.04 30.03 9.58
CA GLU A 81 -9.41 30.42 9.21
C GLU A 81 -10.09 31.37 10.22
N HIS A 82 -9.69 31.28 11.49
CA HIS A 82 -10.27 32.11 12.55
C HIS A 82 -9.35 33.22 13.03
N GLY A 83 -8.18 33.43 12.42
CA GLY A 83 -7.25 34.47 12.81
C GLY A 83 -6.79 34.37 14.26
N LEU A 84 -6.65 33.14 14.79
CA LEU A 84 -6.29 32.93 16.19
C LEU A 84 -4.83 33.26 16.44
N ASP A 85 -4.56 34.11 17.41
CA ASP A 85 -3.16 34.45 17.83
C ASP A 85 -2.62 33.39 18.80
N ILE A 86 -2.53 32.14 18.33
CA ILE A 86 -1.95 31.02 19.08
C ILE A 86 -1.01 30.20 18.20
N LYS A 87 -0.02 29.57 18.84
CA LYS A 87 0.82 28.56 18.18
C LYS A 87 0.14 27.19 18.29
N ASN A 88 0.26 26.37 17.24
CA ASN A 88 -0.25 25.02 17.29
C ASN A 88 0.37 24.23 18.46
N PRO A 89 -0.41 23.80 19.45
CA PRO A 89 0.09 23.13 20.66
C PRO A 89 0.78 21.78 20.39
N LEU A 90 0.51 21.17 19.24
CA LEU A 90 1.14 19.91 18.81
C LEU A 90 2.40 20.12 17.96
N ALA A 91 2.75 21.35 17.56
CA ALA A 91 3.79 21.61 16.54
C ALA A 91 5.16 21.08 16.94
N ASN A 92 5.66 21.46 18.12
CA ASN A 92 7.02 21.21 18.59
C ASN A 92 7.10 20.10 19.64
N THR A 93 6.12 19.21 19.69
CA THR A 93 6.16 18.09 20.63
C THR A 93 7.32 17.16 20.27
N PHE A 94 8.23 16.94 21.24
CA PHE A 94 9.31 15.97 21.09
C PHE A 94 8.75 14.58 20.81
N MET A 95 9.31 13.89 19.82
CA MET A 95 8.97 12.53 19.47
C MET A 95 10.15 11.62 19.71
N PRO A 96 10.02 10.57 20.55
CA PRO A 96 11.09 9.63 20.73
C PRO A 96 11.48 8.99 19.40
N ASP A 97 12.76 8.72 19.24
CA ASP A 97 13.22 7.93 18.11
C ASP A 97 12.74 6.50 18.29
N GLY A 98 12.11 5.96 17.26
CA GLY A 98 11.75 4.55 17.24
C GLY A 98 13.02 3.73 17.18
N GLN A 99 13.19 2.78 18.08
CA GLN A 99 14.09 1.67 17.81
C GLN A 99 13.72 1.12 16.43
N ASN A 100 14.73 0.88 15.60
CA ASN A 100 14.58 0.49 14.20
C ASN A 100 13.36 -0.40 14.01
N THR A 101 12.33 0.12 13.34
CA THR A 101 11.30 -0.74 12.78
C THR A 101 12.05 -1.75 11.92
N SER A 102 11.99 -3.02 12.28
CA SER A 102 12.69 -4.07 11.56
C SER A 102 12.40 -3.89 10.07
N LYS A 103 13.45 -3.60 9.31
CA LYS A 103 13.30 -3.51 7.85
C LYS A 103 12.74 -4.86 7.42
N ARG A 104 11.62 -4.84 6.71
CA ARG A 104 11.05 -6.08 6.16
C ARG A 104 12.11 -6.76 5.32
N GLN A 105 12.42 -8.01 5.68
CA GLN A 105 13.39 -8.81 4.97
C GLN A 105 12.81 -9.26 3.62
N PRO A 106 13.60 -9.23 2.54
CA PRO A 106 13.24 -9.89 1.30
C PRO A 106 13.18 -11.40 1.50
N ILE A 107 12.34 -12.07 0.73
CA ILE A 107 12.27 -13.54 0.72
C ILE A 107 13.44 -14.04 -0.15
N PRO A 108 14.27 -14.97 0.31
CA PRO A 108 15.33 -15.57 -0.49
C PRO A 108 14.77 -16.29 -1.74
N LEU A 109 15.50 -16.26 -2.84
CA LEU A 109 15.06 -16.86 -4.11
C LEU A 109 14.66 -18.34 -3.98
N PRO A 110 15.42 -19.21 -3.29
CA PRO A 110 15.00 -20.61 -3.08
C PRO A 110 13.65 -20.74 -2.41
N ALA A 111 13.36 -19.90 -1.39
CA ALA A 111 12.07 -19.89 -0.72
C ALA A 111 10.94 -19.40 -1.62
N ILE A 112 11.22 -18.40 -2.49
CA ILE A 112 10.25 -17.95 -3.51
C ILE A 112 9.89 -19.10 -4.44
N ARG A 113 10.88 -19.83 -4.96
CA ARG A 113 10.66 -20.99 -5.86
C ARG A 113 9.84 -22.08 -5.21
N TYR A 114 10.17 -22.40 -3.95
CA TYR A 114 9.41 -23.37 -3.17
C TYR A 114 7.96 -22.94 -2.96
N ILE A 115 7.72 -21.66 -2.59
CA ILE A 115 6.37 -21.13 -2.45
C ILE A 115 5.61 -21.18 -3.79
N GLN A 116 6.28 -20.86 -4.90
CA GLN A 116 5.70 -20.91 -6.24
C GLN A 116 5.30 -22.36 -6.61
N SER A 117 6.12 -23.37 -6.31
CA SER A 117 5.75 -24.78 -6.54
C SER A 117 4.53 -25.19 -5.72
N LEU A 118 4.49 -24.80 -4.44
CA LEU A 118 3.30 -25.05 -3.61
C LEU A 118 2.03 -24.36 -4.16
N CYS A 119 2.18 -23.19 -4.77
CA CYS A 119 1.06 -22.50 -5.41
C CYS A 119 0.52 -23.31 -6.59
N VAL A 120 1.40 -23.89 -7.41
CA VAL A 120 1.04 -24.74 -8.54
C VAL A 120 0.37 -26.03 -8.07
N ASP A 121 0.91 -26.68 -7.04
CA ASP A 121 0.40 -27.95 -6.50
C ASP A 121 -1.01 -27.81 -5.90
N ILE A 122 -1.29 -26.69 -5.22
CA ILE A 122 -2.58 -26.45 -4.56
C ILE A 122 -3.63 -25.90 -5.55
N ASP A 123 -3.23 -25.07 -6.50
CA ASP A 123 -3.99 -24.55 -7.63
C ASP A 123 -5.38 -23.98 -7.26
N ASP A 124 -5.39 -22.93 -6.44
CA ASP A 124 -6.61 -22.19 -6.07
C ASP A 124 -6.43 -20.66 -6.15
N GLU A 125 -7.52 -19.93 -6.05
CA GLU A 125 -7.55 -18.46 -6.16
C GLU A 125 -6.57 -17.76 -5.20
N ILE A 126 -6.38 -18.30 -3.99
CA ILE A 126 -5.45 -17.73 -3.00
C ILE A 126 -4.02 -17.90 -3.49
N ARG A 127 -3.65 -19.08 -4.02
CA ARG A 127 -2.30 -19.39 -4.51
C ARG A 127 -2.00 -18.67 -5.81
N TRP A 128 -2.99 -18.53 -6.70
CA TRP A 128 -2.83 -17.68 -7.89
C TRP A 128 -2.47 -16.24 -7.51
N LEU A 129 -3.12 -15.68 -6.48
CA LEU A 129 -2.82 -14.33 -6.01
C LEU A 129 -1.40 -14.23 -5.41
N VAL A 130 -0.92 -15.24 -4.67
CA VAL A 130 0.46 -15.31 -4.17
C VAL A 130 1.46 -15.40 -5.33
N ALA A 131 1.26 -16.33 -6.25
CA ALA A 131 2.13 -16.55 -7.40
C ALA A 131 2.19 -15.31 -8.29
N LEU A 132 1.03 -14.64 -8.50
CA LEU A 132 0.97 -13.40 -9.27
C LEU A 132 1.85 -12.31 -8.67
N VAL A 133 1.77 -12.07 -7.36
CA VAL A 133 2.56 -11.01 -6.72
C VAL A 133 4.03 -11.37 -6.56
N SER A 134 4.39 -12.66 -6.59
CA SER A 134 5.76 -13.14 -6.37
C SER A 134 6.73 -12.69 -7.46
N ASP A 135 6.30 -12.64 -8.72
CA ASP A 135 7.13 -12.23 -9.86
C ASP A 135 6.79 -10.84 -10.38
N THR A 136 5.58 -10.32 -10.11
CA THR A 136 5.20 -8.97 -10.54
C THR A 136 5.58 -7.88 -9.54
N GLY A 137 5.77 -8.23 -8.27
CA GLY A 137 6.01 -7.27 -7.19
C GLY A 137 4.90 -6.22 -7.01
N MET A 138 3.71 -6.49 -7.51
CA MET A 138 2.53 -5.62 -7.36
C MET A 138 2.18 -5.40 -5.88
N ARG A 139 1.54 -4.28 -5.56
CA ARG A 139 0.89 -4.15 -4.26
C ARG A 139 -0.30 -5.10 -4.20
N LEU A 140 -0.53 -5.73 -3.04
CA LEU A 140 -1.63 -6.68 -2.90
C LEU A 140 -2.99 -6.06 -3.27
N ALA A 141 -3.22 -4.79 -2.93
CA ALA A 141 -4.45 -4.10 -3.32
C ALA A 141 -4.55 -3.87 -4.85
N GLU A 142 -3.43 -3.72 -5.55
CA GLU A 142 -3.40 -3.65 -7.01
C GLU A 142 -3.81 -5.01 -7.60
N ALA A 143 -3.26 -6.09 -7.08
CA ALA A 143 -3.55 -7.45 -7.54
C ALA A 143 -4.99 -7.89 -7.23
N CYS A 144 -5.47 -7.67 -5.99
CA CYS A 144 -6.85 -8.02 -5.61
C CYS A 144 -7.91 -7.27 -6.44
N GLY A 145 -7.63 -6.02 -6.82
CA GLY A 145 -8.57 -5.19 -7.58
C GLY A 145 -8.38 -5.27 -9.10
N LEU A 146 -7.73 -6.31 -9.63
CA LEU A 146 -7.61 -6.51 -11.08
C LEU A 146 -8.96 -6.87 -11.67
N GLU A 147 -9.30 -6.18 -12.73
CA GLU A 147 -10.37 -6.58 -13.63
C GLU A 147 -9.82 -7.55 -14.69
N ARG A 148 -10.68 -8.38 -15.24
CA ARG A 148 -10.29 -9.27 -16.35
C ARG A 148 -9.81 -8.46 -17.58
N SER A 149 -10.40 -7.30 -17.82
CA SER A 149 -9.97 -6.35 -18.85
C SER A 149 -8.60 -5.74 -18.63
N ASP A 150 -8.02 -5.87 -17.42
CA ASP A 150 -6.65 -5.47 -17.12
C ASP A 150 -5.61 -6.54 -17.50
N VAL A 151 -6.04 -7.75 -17.86
CA VAL A 151 -5.17 -8.89 -18.18
C VAL A 151 -5.14 -9.12 -19.68
N VAL A 152 -3.96 -8.99 -20.28
CA VAL A 152 -3.73 -9.21 -21.70
C VAL A 152 -2.86 -10.46 -21.84
N LEU A 153 -3.46 -11.59 -22.22
CA LEU A 153 -2.76 -12.85 -22.44
C LEU A 153 -2.48 -13.10 -23.93
N ASP A 154 -3.32 -12.51 -24.79
CA ASP A 154 -3.21 -12.62 -26.24
C ASP A 154 -2.21 -11.57 -26.76
N GLY A 155 -1.14 -12.00 -27.36
CA GLY A 155 -0.16 -11.08 -27.91
C GLY A 155 1.29 -11.49 -27.62
N PRO A 156 2.28 -10.75 -28.15
CA PRO A 156 3.67 -11.13 -28.06
C PRO A 156 4.25 -11.09 -26.64
N ILE A 157 3.66 -10.28 -25.76
CA ILE A 157 4.08 -10.15 -24.37
C ILE A 157 2.85 -10.13 -23.48
N PRO A 158 2.52 -11.23 -22.81
CA PRO A 158 1.47 -11.24 -21.79
C PRO A 158 1.76 -10.24 -20.67
N HIS A 159 0.76 -9.46 -20.27
CA HIS A 159 0.97 -8.42 -19.27
C HIS A 159 -0.32 -8.01 -18.54
N ILE A 160 -0.15 -7.34 -17.43
CA ILE A 160 -1.22 -6.69 -16.65
C ILE A 160 -1.13 -5.18 -16.82
N ILE A 161 -2.29 -4.54 -16.94
CA ILE A 161 -2.45 -3.09 -16.95
C ILE A 161 -2.92 -2.66 -15.57
N ILE A 162 -2.09 -1.94 -14.83
CA ILE A 162 -2.47 -1.36 -13.54
C ILE A 162 -2.94 0.07 -13.77
N ARG A 163 -4.23 0.29 -13.57
CA ARG A 163 -4.93 1.57 -13.73
C ARG A 163 -5.96 1.76 -12.62
N PRO A 164 -6.43 2.99 -12.35
CA PRO A 164 -7.56 3.22 -11.45
C PRO A 164 -8.82 2.51 -11.98
N ASN A 165 -9.64 2.00 -11.06
CA ASN A 165 -10.98 1.51 -11.34
C ASN A 165 -11.90 1.76 -10.13
N GLU A 166 -13.16 1.37 -10.19
CA GLU A 166 -14.16 1.59 -9.12
C GLU A 166 -13.70 1.04 -7.74
N CYS A 167 -12.98 -0.09 -7.73
CA CYS A 167 -12.52 -0.75 -6.51
C CYS A 167 -11.11 -0.32 -6.09
N ARG A 168 -10.36 0.33 -6.96
CA ARG A 168 -8.91 0.54 -6.81
C ARG A 168 -8.52 1.98 -7.15
N SER A 169 -8.25 2.77 -6.11
CA SER A 169 -7.48 3.99 -6.27
C SER A 169 -5.98 3.66 -6.27
N LEU A 170 -5.20 4.36 -7.07
CA LEU A 170 -3.75 4.22 -7.06
C LEU A 170 -3.12 5.19 -6.07
N LYS A 171 -2.10 4.73 -5.33
CA LYS A 171 -1.41 5.54 -4.32
C LYS A 171 -0.72 6.77 -4.92
N THR A 172 -0.20 6.65 -6.14
CA THR A 172 0.49 7.71 -6.87
C THR A 172 0.26 7.51 -8.37
N ARG A 173 0.42 8.57 -9.17
CA ARG A 173 0.35 8.48 -10.64
C ARG A 173 1.38 7.49 -11.21
N ALA A 174 2.57 7.39 -10.61
CA ALA A 174 3.60 6.42 -11.00
C ALA A 174 3.18 4.95 -10.78
N SER A 175 2.10 4.71 -10.06
CA SER A 175 1.57 3.34 -9.88
C SER A 175 0.85 2.83 -11.13
N GLU A 176 0.38 3.71 -12.02
CA GLU A 176 -0.22 3.34 -13.31
C GLU A 176 0.88 2.84 -14.25
N ARG A 177 0.77 1.60 -14.69
CA ARG A 177 1.80 0.93 -15.47
C ARG A 177 1.34 -0.37 -16.10
N LYS A 178 2.08 -0.85 -17.09
CA LYS A 178 1.99 -2.22 -17.60
C LYS A 178 3.08 -3.07 -16.94
N VAL A 179 2.72 -4.27 -16.50
CA VAL A 179 3.66 -5.23 -15.87
C VAL A 179 3.65 -6.51 -16.68
N PRO A 180 4.78 -6.87 -17.34
CA PRO A 180 4.90 -8.15 -18.03
C PRO A 180 4.68 -9.32 -17.07
N LEU A 181 4.04 -10.37 -17.56
CA LEU A 181 3.84 -11.63 -16.87
C LEU A 181 4.94 -12.60 -17.26
N VAL A 182 5.64 -13.15 -16.27
CA VAL A 182 6.71 -14.14 -16.44
C VAL A 182 6.56 -15.25 -15.39
N GLY A 183 7.12 -16.43 -15.63
CA GLY A 183 7.20 -17.51 -14.66
C GLY A 183 5.86 -17.81 -13.97
N ALA A 184 5.89 -17.87 -12.63
CA ALA A 184 4.70 -18.17 -11.82
C ALA A 184 3.59 -17.13 -11.95
N SER A 185 3.92 -15.87 -12.26
CA SER A 185 2.89 -14.85 -12.46
C SER A 185 2.10 -15.03 -13.75
N LEU A 186 2.73 -15.53 -14.80
CA LEU A 186 2.04 -15.86 -16.05
C LEU A 186 1.09 -17.05 -15.85
N TRP A 187 1.59 -18.11 -15.21
CA TRP A 187 0.76 -19.27 -14.85
C TRP A 187 -0.47 -18.83 -14.04
N ALA A 188 -0.26 -18.07 -12.98
CA ALA A 188 -1.33 -17.62 -12.09
C ALA A 188 -2.38 -16.76 -12.79
N ALA A 189 -1.94 -15.83 -13.66
CA ALA A 189 -2.86 -15.02 -14.44
C ALA A 189 -3.67 -15.86 -15.42
N THR A 190 -3.05 -16.86 -16.05
CA THR A 190 -3.73 -17.79 -16.96
C THR A 190 -4.79 -18.62 -16.22
N GLN A 191 -4.45 -19.17 -15.05
CA GLN A 191 -5.40 -19.93 -14.23
C GLN A 191 -6.58 -19.07 -13.78
N ALA A 192 -6.30 -17.90 -13.21
CA ALA A 192 -7.35 -16.99 -12.77
C ALA A 192 -8.24 -16.51 -13.92
N PHE A 193 -7.67 -16.30 -15.12
CA PHE A 193 -8.40 -15.88 -16.32
C PHE A 193 -9.26 -17.01 -16.89
N SER A 194 -8.84 -18.25 -16.76
CA SER A 194 -9.55 -19.44 -17.29
C SER A 194 -10.83 -19.79 -16.52
N VAL A 195 -11.01 -19.29 -15.27
CA VAL A 195 -12.23 -19.52 -14.50
C VAL A 195 -13.42 -18.90 -15.23
N PRO A 196 -14.48 -19.67 -15.51
CA PRO A 196 -15.65 -19.15 -16.20
C PRO A 196 -16.33 -17.99 -15.47
N TYR A 197 -16.84 -17.02 -16.23
CA TYR A 197 -17.63 -15.93 -15.68
C TYR A 197 -18.84 -16.48 -14.89
N ARG A 198 -19.01 -15.98 -13.67
CA ARG A 198 -20.25 -16.15 -12.92
C ARG A 198 -20.91 -14.77 -12.81
N ASN A 199 -22.06 -14.59 -13.45
CA ASN A 199 -22.95 -13.44 -13.25
C ASN A 199 -22.21 -12.09 -13.15
N GLU A 200 -21.89 -11.42 -14.25
CA GLU A 200 -21.33 -10.06 -14.30
C GLU A 200 -20.04 -9.81 -13.47
N GLU A 201 -19.35 -10.86 -13.05
CA GLU A 201 -18.08 -10.71 -12.33
C GLU A 201 -17.01 -10.15 -13.27
N THR A 202 -16.67 -8.87 -13.09
CA THR A 202 -15.64 -8.19 -13.88
C THR A 202 -14.24 -8.41 -13.34
N PHE A 203 -14.13 -8.79 -12.05
CA PHE A 203 -12.85 -8.92 -11.35
C PHE A 203 -12.19 -10.27 -11.52
N LEU A 204 -10.84 -10.26 -11.58
CA LEU A 204 -10.04 -11.46 -11.69
C LEU A 204 -10.07 -12.29 -10.38
N PHE A 205 -10.18 -11.62 -9.23
CA PHE A 205 -10.21 -12.21 -7.89
C PHE A 205 -11.48 -11.81 -7.12
N PRO A 206 -12.65 -12.37 -7.47
CA PRO A 206 -13.95 -11.96 -6.94
C PRO A 206 -14.10 -12.23 -5.44
N ARG A 207 -13.33 -13.15 -4.87
CA ARG A 207 -13.32 -13.43 -3.44
C ARG A 207 -13.04 -12.17 -2.60
N TYR A 208 -12.20 -11.28 -3.11
CA TYR A 208 -11.74 -10.09 -2.39
C TYR A 208 -12.33 -8.78 -2.92
N THR A 209 -13.17 -8.86 -3.95
CA THR A 209 -13.85 -7.72 -4.56
C THR A 209 -15.35 -7.94 -4.56
N LYS A 210 -16.05 -7.22 -3.68
CA LYS A 210 -17.52 -7.32 -3.58
C LYS A 210 -18.14 -5.94 -3.57
N LYS A 211 -19.20 -5.75 -4.35
CA LYS A 211 -20.00 -4.51 -4.37
C LYS A 211 -19.16 -3.24 -4.56
N GLY A 212 -18.27 -3.24 -5.56
CA GLY A 212 -17.41 -2.09 -5.84
C GLY A 212 -16.34 -1.80 -4.76
N LYS A 213 -16.01 -2.76 -3.89
CA LYS A 213 -14.99 -2.58 -2.83
C LYS A 213 -13.97 -3.72 -2.86
N CYS A 214 -12.69 -3.35 -2.89
CA CYS A 214 -11.58 -4.29 -2.75
C CYS A 214 -11.17 -4.44 -1.29
N ASN A 215 -11.25 -5.66 -0.74
CA ASN A 215 -10.84 -5.97 0.64
C ASN A 215 -9.44 -6.60 0.69
N ALA A 216 -8.43 -5.84 0.30
CA ALA A 216 -7.03 -6.27 0.35
C ALA A 216 -6.54 -6.60 1.78
N ASN A 217 -7.19 -6.08 2.84
CA ASN A 217 -6.84 -6.43 4.21
C ASN A 217 -7.23 -7.87 4.54
N SER A 218 -8.42 -8.32 4.10
CA SER A 218 -8.84 -9.72 4.25
C SER A 218 -7.91 -10.64 3.45
N ALA A 219 -7.58 -10.28 2.21
CA ALA A 219 -6.59 -11.01 1.41
C ALA A 219 -5.26 -11.09 2.16
N SER A 220 -4.73 -9.96 2.64
CA SER A 220 -3.47 -9.92 3.39
C SER A 220 -3.49 -10.85 4.61
N ALA A 221 -4.58 -10.88 5.38
CA ALA A 221 -4.70 -11.76 6.53
C ALA A 221 -4.64 -13.24 6.13
N ALA A 222 -5.40 -13.64 5.10
CA ALA A 222 -5.45 -15.02 4.61
C ALA A 222 -4.08 -15.46 4.01
N LEU A 223 -3.50 -14.64 3.14
CA LEU A 223 -2.23 -14.96 2.49
C LEU A 223 -1.09 -15.03 3.50
N ASN A 224 -1.01 -14.09 4.44
CA ASN A 224 0.04 -14.11 5.47
C ASN A 224 -0.13 -15.27 6.45
N LYS A 225 -1.37 -15.68 6.78
CA LYS A 225 -1.61 -16.87 7.61
C LYS A 225 -1.04 -18.13 6.94
N TRP A 226 -1.25 -18.29 5.63
CA TRP A 226 -0.70 -19.40 4.88
C TRP A 226 0.82 -19.30 4.73
N LEU A 227 1.34 -18.12 4.35
CA LEU A 227 2.75 -17.89 4.07
C LEU A 227 3.65 -18.16 5.29
N ARG A 228 3.20 -17.88 6.52
CA ARG A 228 3.96 -18.12 7.76
C ARG A 228 4.42 -19.56 7.96
N ASN A 229 3.80 -20.52 7.30
CA ASN A 229 4.22 -21.92 7.39
C ASN A 229 5.50 -22.22 6.60
N TYR A 230 5.96 -21.27 5.75
CA TYR A 230 7.02 -21.51 4.76
C TYR A 230 8.13 -20.45 4.77
N VAL A 231 7.99 -19.43 5.61
CA VAL A 231 8.93 -18.30 5.69
C VAL A 231 9.25 -17.95 7.14
N GLU A 232 10.35 -17.25 7.33
CA GLU A 232 10.78 -16.76 8.65
C GLU A 232 9.80 -15.73 9.22
N GLU A 233 9.87 -15.54 10.53
CA GLU A 233 9.08 -14.55 11.25
C GLU A 233 9.34 -13.13 10.71
N GLY A 234 8.30 -12.32 10.60
CA GLY A 234 8.38 -10.95 10.06
C GLY A 234 8.27 -10.85 8.53
N VAL A 235 8.39 -11.97 7.81
CA VAL A 235 8.14 -12.02 6.36
C VAL A 235 6.63 -12.04 6.09
N VAL A 236 6.20 -11.23 5.14
CA VAL A 236 4.78 -11.07 4.76
C VAL A 236 4.65 -11.02 3.24
N ILE A 237 3.41 -11.12 2.73
CA ILE A 237 3.13 -11.06 1.28
C ILE A 237 3.76 -9.85 0.60
N HIS A 238 3.86 -8.70 1.29
CA HIS A 238 4.53 -7.52 0.75
C HIS A 238 6.06 -7.69 0.62
N SER A 239 6.66 -8.67 1.27
CA SER A 239 8.10 -8.99 1.14
C SER A 239 8.47 -9.42 -0.26
N PHE A 240 7.56 -10.06 -1.03
CA PHE A 240 7.78 -10.36 -2.45
C PHE A 240 8.13 -9.13 -3.28
N ARG A 241 7.53 -7.97 -2.95
CA ARG A 241 7.84 -6.72 -3.63
C ARG A 241 9.25 -6.21 -3.30
N HIS A 242 9.75 -6.45 -2.10
CA HIS A 242 11.16 -6.18 -1.75
C HIS A 242 12.08 -7.15 -2.48
N SER A 243 11.74 -8.44 -2.48
CA SER A 243 12.50 -9.48 -3.19
C SER A 243 12.59 -9.22 -4.69
N MET A 244 11.50 -8.82 -5.35
CA MET A 244 11.54 -8.46 -6.77
C MET A 244 12.55 -7.33 -7.04
N ARG A 245 12.58 -6.31 -6.18
CA ARG A 245 13.55 -5.20 -6.31
C ARG A 245 14.98 -5.70 -6.19
N ASP A 246 15.26 -6.60 -5.25
CA ASP A 246 16.60 -7.14 -5.04
C ASP A 246 17.00 -8.13 -6.14
N ARG A 247 16.08 -8.95 -6.64
CA ARG A 247 16.27 -9.82 -7.82
C ARG A 247 16.63 -9.00 -9.07
N LEU A 248 15.91 -7.90 -9.32
CA LEU A 248 16.24 -7.00 -10.44
C LEU A 248 17.62 -6.35 -10.28
N ARG A 249 17.99 -5.98 -9.04
CA ARG A 249 19.34 -5.45 -8.77
C ARG A 249 20.42 -6.50 -8.95
N SER A 250 20.18 -7.75 -8.59
CA SER A 250 21.17 -8.85 -8.76
C SER A 250 21.51 -9.15 -10.21
N VAL A 251 20.65 -8.78 -11.15
CA VAL A 251 20.89 -8.86 -12.59
C VAL A 251 21.29 -7.50 -13.20
N GLU A 252 21.67 -6.53 -12.37
CA GLU A 252 22.13 -5.20 -12.77
C GLU A 252 21.11 -4.39 -13.57
N CYS A 253 19.80 -4.61 -13.31
CA CYS A 253 18.73 -3.86 -13.96
C CYS A 253 18.83 -2.37 -13.62
N PRO A 254 18.82 -1.48 -14.62
CA PRO A 254 18.83 -0.02 -14.41
C PRO A 254 17.73 0.45 -13.46
N SER A 255 18.07 1.39 -12.58
CA SER A 255 17.20 1.81 -11.49
C SER A 255 15.85 2.39 -11.95
N ASP A 256 15.83 3.08 -13.08
CA ASP A 256 14.62 3.66 -13.69
C ASP A 256 13.69 2.57 -14.24
N ILE A 257 14.23 1.49 -14.81
CA ILE A 257 13.47 0.31 -15.22
C ILE A 257 12.88 -0.39 -13.97
N VAL A 258 13.70 -0.57 -12.92
CA VAL A 258 13.23 -1.10 -11.63
C VAL A 258 12.07 -0.26 -11.10
N HIS A 259 12.19 1.07 -11.11
CA HIS A 259 11.16 1.99 -10.66
C HIS A 259 9.88 1.86 -11.49
N GLN A 260 9.99 1.79 -12.80
CA GLN A 260 8.84 1.64 -13.68
C GLN A 260 8.14 0.29 -13.48
N ALA A 261 8.87 -0.82 -13.46
CA ALA A 261 8.31 -2.16 -13.25
C ALA A 261 7.56 -2.25 -11.92
N GLY A 262 8.14 -1.74 -10.85
CA GLY A 262 7.52 -1.76 -9.52
C GLY A 262 6.48 -0.66 -9.28
N GLY A 263 6.39 0.38 -10.08
CA GLY A 263 5.56 1.56 -9.80
C GLY A 263 6.03 2.28 -8.53
N TRP A 264 7.34 2.45 -8.37
CA TRP A 264 7.94 3.32 -7.38
C TRP A 264 8.06 4.74 -7.92
N SER A 265 7.96 5.73 -7.02
CA SER A 265 8.18 7.13 -7.40
C SER A 265 9.60 7.31 -7.94
N ARG A 266 9.72 8.02 -9.04
CA ARG A 266 11.00 8.36 -9.64
C ARG A 266 11.73 9.36 -8.74
N SER A 267 13.03 9.18 -8.57
CA SER A 267 13.82 9.96 -7.61
C SER A 267 14.40 11.24 -8.20
N SER A 268 14.51 11.34 -9.53
CA SER A 268 15.07 12.51 -10.21
C SER A 268 14.08 13.16 -11.16
N VAL A 269 14.29 14.45 -11.42
CA VAL A 269 13.51 15.23 -12.41
C VAL A 269 13.73 14.65 -13.81
N GLY A 270 14.95 14.21 -14.14
CA GLY A 270 15.26 13.61 -15.43
C GLY A 270 14.48 12.33 -15.72
N GLU A 271 14.21 11.51 -14.72
CA GLU A 271 13.39 10.30 -14.86
C GLU A 271 11.90 10.60 -15.16
N GLN A 272 11.46 11.83 -14.99
CA GLN A 272 10.06 12.24 -15.25
C GLN A 272 9.81 12.57 -16.72
N TYR A 273 10.87 12.79 -17.50
CA TYR A 273 10.76 13.09 -18.94
C TYR A 273 10.59 11.79 -19.74
N GLY A 274 9.84 11.87 -20.83
CA GLY A 274 9.59 10.77 -21.77
C GLY A 274 8.45 9.85 -21.36
N SER A 275 8.11 8.92 -22.27
CA SER A 275 6.98 7.98 -22.14
C SER A 275 7.34 6.72 -21.31
N GLY A 276 8.55 6.64 -20.77
CA GLY A 276 9.06 5.44 -20.09
C GLY A 276 9.53 4.36 -21.08
N TYR A 277 9.91 3.21 -20.52
CA TYR A 277 10.40 2.07 -21.31
C TYR A 277 9.26 1.28 -21.93
N PRO A 278 9.42 0.78 -23.16
CA PRO A 278 8.45 -0.09 -23.79
C PRO A 278 8.33 -1.43 -23.05
N LEU A 279 7.20 -2.10 -23.23
CA LEU A 279 6.88 -3.36 -22.55
C LEU A 279 7.93 -4.45 -22.80
N SER A 280 8.54 -4.48 -23.99
CA SER A 280 9.60 -5.42 -24.36
C SER A 280 10.86 -5.28 -23.49
N VAL A 281 11.23 -4.05 -23.12
CA VAL A 281 12.38 -3.81 -22.23
C VAL A 281 12.05 -4.29 -20.80
N LEU A 282 10.87 -3.99 -20.28
CA LEU A 282 10.43 -4.49 -18.99
C LEU A 282 10.38 -6.03 -18.96
N HIS A 283 9.86 -6.64 -20.03
CA HIS A 283 9.78 -8.09 -20.15
C HIS A 283 11.17 -8.75 -20.16
N LYS A 284 12.13 -8.18 -20.91
CA LYS A 284 13.52 -8.67 -20.92
C LYS A 284 14.08 -8.80 -19.50
N TRP A 285 13.93 -7.74 -18.67
CA TRP A 285 14.48 -7.73 -17.32
C TRP A 285 13.74 -8.62 -16.35
N LEU A 286 12.41 -8.68 -16.44
CA LEU A 286 11.61 -9.59 -15.60
C LEU A 286 11.88 -11.06 -15.94
N LYS A 287 12.13 -11.38 -17.23
CA LYS A 287 12.50 -12.72 -17.68
C LYS A 287 13.83 -13.19 -17.07
N MET A 288 14.76 -12.30 -16.80
CA MET A 288 16.05 -12.64 -16.16
C MET A 288 15.92 -13.02 -14.68
N ILE A 289 14.80 -12.73 -14.07
CA ILE A 289 14.56 -12.99 -12.64
C ILE A 289 13.45 -14.02 -12.39
N GLU A 290 12.89 -14.62 -13.43
CA GLU A 290 11.88 -15.68 -13.29
C GLU A 290 12.43 -16.97 -12.70
#